data_79c72f4db45716716ef1332bcbbd1e0b
#
_entry.id   79c72f4db45716716ef1332bcbbd1e0b
#
_cell.length_a   1.000
_cell.length_b   1.000
_cell.length_c   1.000
_cell.angle_alpha   90.00
_cell.angle_beta   90.00
_cell.angle_gamma   90.00
#
_symmetry.space_group_name_H-M   'P 1'
#
loop_
_entity.id
_entity.type
_entity.pdbx_description
1 polymer ?
#
loop_
_entity_poly.entity_id
_entity_poly.type
_entity_poly.pdbx_seq_one_letter_code
_entity_poly.pdbx_strand_id
1 'polypeptide(L)'
;TSSPSYILLASIDEAVSKMSNEYGKQLNRVIETVTAIKSKIGVLDKVSCMTSGFLDNDYDITKLAVDFSKLGITGYGAAELLKKDYGIYPEMADERNVLLYITASTTKKDLELIDRAITDISKSEYRPQVIKKPKPMPHTRFEMPMKEAFFSDSVMISAESAIGKICAE
;
A
#
# COMPACT_ATOMS: atom_id res chain seq x y z
N THR A 1 14.72 -16.49 -21.80
CA THR A 1 14.05 -17.15 -20.68
C THR A 1 15.06 -17.40 -19.58
N SER A 2 14.89 -16.79 -18.42
CA SER A 2 15.74 -17.02 -17.25
C SER A 2 15.40 -18.37 -16.60
N SER A 3 16.43 -19.08 -16.15
CA SER A 3 16.25 -20.31 -15.40
C SER A 3 15.55 -20.02 -14.06
N PRO A 4 14.64 -20.86 -13.58
CA PRO A 4 14.01 -20.66 -12.30
C PRO A 4 15.03 -20.75 -11.16
N SER A 5 14.91 -19.87 -10.16
CA SER A 5 15.72 -19.96 -8.95
C SER A 5 15.14 -21.02 -8.02
N TYR A 6 15.86 -22.10 -7.80
CA TYR A 6 15.43 -23.16 -6.88
C TYR A 6 15.30 -22.69 -5.43
N ILE A 7 16.09 -21.69 -5.02
CA ILE A 7 15.97 -21.07 -3.69
C ILE A 7 14.62 -20.36 -3.55
N LEU A 8 14.19 -19.62 -4.56
CA LEU A 8 12.88 -18.96 -4.56
C LEU A 8 11.76 -19.98 -4.62
N LEU A 9 11.88 -21.05 -5.42
CA LEU A 9 10.88 -22.12 -5.47
C LEU A 9 10.73 -22.83 -4.13
N ALA A 10 11.83 -23.16 -3.46
CA ALA A 10 11.81 -23.74 -2.13
C ALA A 10 11.18 -22.80 -1.08
N SER A 11 11.46 -21.50 -1.18
CA SER A 11 10.84 -20.49 -0.31
C SER A 11 9.33 -20.37 -0.52
N ILE A 12 8.86 -20.47 -1.77
CA ILE A 12 7.44 -20.47 -2.10
C ILE A 12 6.76 -21.72 -1.55
N ASP A 13 7.36 -22.91 -1.75
CA ASP A 13 6.83 -24.18 -1.25
C ASP A 13 6.69 -24.18 0.28
N GLU A 14 7.73 -23.72 0.98
CA GLU A 14 7.70 -23.55 2.42
C GLU A 14 6.62 -22.58 2.89
N ALA A 15 6.45 -21.45 2.19
CA ALA A 15 5.41 -20.46 2.49
C ALA A 15 3.99 -21.05 2.33
N VAL A 16 3.76 -21.81 1.24
CA VAL A 16 2.47 -22.50 0.99
C VAL A 16 2.20 -23.55 2.06
N SER A 17 3.21 -24.35 2.41
CA SER A 17 3.11 -25.35 3.47
C SER A 17 2.74 -24.73 4.81
N LYS A 18 3.39 -23.64 5.21
CA LYS A 18 3.11 -22.92 6.45
C LYS A 18 1.71 -22.30 6.45
N MET A 19 1.28 -21.71 5.34
CA MET A 19 -0.06 -21.16 5.21
C MET A 19 -1.14 -22.21 5.39
N SER A 20 -0.94 -23.42 4.86
CA SER A 20 -1.89 -24.51 4.97
C SER A 20 -1.99 -25.08 6.39
N ASN A 21 -0.95 -25.00 7.20
CA ASN A 21 -0.85 -25.63 8.51
C ASN A 21 -0.96 -24.64 9.68
N GLU A 22 0.03 -23.78 9.84
CA GLU A 22 0.19 -22.95 11.04
C GLU A 22 -0.35 -21.52 10.86
N TYR A 23 -0.06 -20.90 9.71
CA TYR A 23 -0.33 -19.50 9.49
C TYR A 23 -1.80 -19.17 9.27
N GLY A 24 -2.63 -20.16 8.88
CA GLY A 24 -4.07 -19.95 8.76
C GLY A 24 -4.71 -19.49 10.07
N LYS A 25 -4.33 -20.11 11.20
CA LYS A 25 -4.82 -19.71 12.53
C LYS A 25 -4.24 -18.35 12.97
N GLN A 26 -2.96 -18.11 12.65
CA GLN A 26 -2.32 -16.84 12.97
C GLN A 26 -2.93 -15.70 12.16
N LEU A 27 -3.21 -15.93 10.88
CA LEU A 27 -3.85 -14.95 10.00
C LEU A 27 -5.22 -14.54 10.52
N ASN A 28 -6.05 -15.47 10.99
CA ASN A 28 -7.35 -15.15 11.57
C ASN A 28 -7.22 -14.20 12.78
N ARG A 29 -6.27 -14.46 13.69
CA ARG A 29 -6.01 -13.56 14.83
C ARG A 29 -5.52 -12.19 14.39
N VAL A 30 -4.68 -12.14 13.37
CA VAL A 30 -4.21 -10.89 12.78
C VAL A 30 -5.39 -10.12 12.18
N ILE A 31 -6.27 -10.77 11.43
CA ILE A 31 -7.47 -10.17 10.84
C ILE A 31 -8.38 -9.58 11.92
N GLU A 32 -8.64 -10.31 13.00
CA GLU A 32 -9.42 -9.83 14.15
C GLU A 32 -8.81 -8.55 14.75
N THR A 33 -7.48 -8.57 14.97
CA THR A 33 -6.77 -7.42 15.54
C THR A 33 -6.76 -6.22 14.60
N VAL A 34 -6.51 -6.43 13.29
CA VAL A 34 -6.55 -5.36 12.28
C VAL A 34 -7.96 -4.77 12.18
N THR A 35 -8.99 -5.59 12.26
CA THR A 35 -10.38 -5.13 12.29
C THR A 35 -10.64 -4.23 13.51
N ALA A 36 -10.13 -4.60 14.67
CA ALA A 36 -10.24 -3.78 15.88
C ALA A 36 -9.48 -2.45 15.73
N ILE A 37 -8.27 -2.46 15.15
CA ILE A 37 -7.50 -1.25 14.86
C ILE A 37 -8.27 -0.34 13.90
N LYS A 38 -8.81 -0.87 12.80
CA LYS A 38 -9.62 -0.10 11.84
C LYS A 38 -10.85 0.53 12.51
N SER A 39 -11.52 -0.21 13.40
CA SER A 39 -12.66 0.30 14.16
C SER A 39 -12.26 1.45 15.09
N LYS A 40 -11.10 1.37 15.75
CA LYS A 40 -10.55 2.46 16.56
C LYS A 40 -10.21 3.70 15.72
N ILE A 41 -9.55 3.49 14.56
CA ILE A 41 -9.25 4.59 13.64
C ILE A 41 -10.55 5.27 13.17
N GLY A 42 -11.61 4.51 12.95
CA GLY A 42 -12.91 5.01 12.51
C GLY A 42 -13.59 6.00 13.48
N VAL A 43 -13.18 6.02 14.75
CA VAL A 43 -13.68 7.01 15.75
C VAL A 43 -12.71 8.17 15.99
N LEU A 44 -11.58 8.22 15.27
CA LEU A 44 -10.65 9.35 15.33
C LEU A 44 -11.10 10.46 14.37
N ASP A 45 -11.15 11.70 14.84
CA ASP A 45 -11.65 12.84 14.06
C ASP A 45 -10.77 13.19 12.85
N LYS A 46 -9.44 13.05 13.00
CA LYS A 46 -8.46 13.59 12.07
C LYS A 46 -7.74 12.52 11.25
N VAL A 47 -8.03 11.27 11.48
CA VAL A 47 -7.43 10.13 10.76
C VAL A 47 -8.55 9.21 10.31
N SER A 48 -8.41 8.64 9.14
CA SER A 48 -9.36 7.64 8.65
C SER A 48 -8.64 6.48 7.96
N CYS A 49 -9.29 5.35 7.83
CA CYS A 49 -8.73 4.23 7.08
C CYS A 49 -9.76 3.65 6.11
N MET A 50 -9.26 2.96 5.10
CA MET A 50 -10.10 2.23 4.17
C MET A 50 -10.81 1.08 4.88
N THR A 51 -12.13 1.00 4.69
CA THR A 51 -13.01 -0.05 5.22
C THR A 51 -13.84 -0.67 4.10
N SER A 52 -14.52 -1.80 4.39
CA SER A 52 -15.50 -2.40 3.47
C SER A 52 -16.60 -1.36 3.12
N GLY A 53 -16.95 -1.27 1.86
CA GLY A 53 -17.92 -0.29 1.36
C GLY A 53 -17.31 1.00 0.80
N PHE A 54 -16.00 1.20 0.93
CA PHE A 54 -15.30 2.27 0.23
C PHE A 54 -15.13 1.98 -1.28
N LEU A 55 -15.05 0.69 -1.61
CA LEU A 55 -15.00 0.18 -2.98
C LEU A 55 -16.19 -0.76 -3.18
N ASP A 56 -16.75 -0.80 -4.39
CA ASP A 56 -17.82 -1.74 -4.78
C ASP A 56 -17.34 -3.21 -4.78
N ASN A 57 -16.06 -3.44 -4.63
CA ASN A 57 -15.41 -4.73 -4.63
C ASN A 57 -14.84 -5.08 -3.25
N ASP A 58 -14.61 -6.37 -3.02
CA ASP A 58 -13.89 -6.86 -1.87
C ASP A 58 -12.47 -6.30 -1.83
N TYR A 59 -11.97 -6.02 -0.64
CA TYR A 59 -10.62 -5.57 -0.41
C TYR A 59 -9.90 -6.45 0.61
N ASP A 60 -8.60 -6.53 0.51
CA ASP A 60 -7.77 -7.28 1.44
C ASP A 60 -7.71 -6.55 2.79
N ILE A 61 -8.34 -7.13 3.81
CA ILE A 61 -8.43 -6.55 5.16
C ILE A 61 -7.05 -6.38 5.82
N THR A 62 -6.05 -7.15 5.40
CA THR A 62 -4.68 -7.06 5.92
C THR A 62 -3.91 -5.85 5.38
N LYS A 63 -4.47 -5.16 4.39
CA LYS A 63 -3.96 -3.89 3.89
C LYS A 63 -4.54 -2.76 4.73
N LEU A 64 -3.71 -2.17 5.57
CA LEU A 64 -4.10 -1.03 6.40
C LEU A 64 -3.68 0.27 5.70
N ALA A 65 -4.59 0.84 4.92
CA ALA A 65 -4.41 2.15 4.29
C ALA A 65 -5.01 3.23 5.20
N VAL A 66 -4.17 4.15 5.66
CA VAL A 66 -4.52 5.19 6.63
C VAL A 66 -4.33 6.57 6.00
N ASP A 67 -5.39 7.39 6.00
CA ASP A 67 -5.39 8.77 5.53
C ASP A 67 -5.11 9.73 6.68
N PHE A 68 -4.01 10.47 6.59
CA PHE A 68 -3.57 11.47 7.56
C PHE A 68 -3.83 12.91 7.11
N SER A 69 -4.45 13.10 5.95
CA SER A 69 -4.61 14.44 5.34
C SER A 69 -5.36 15.45 6.19
N LYS A 70 -6.32 15.00 7.01
CA LYS A 70 -7.06 15.87 7.95
C LYS A 70 -6.19 16.43 9.08
N LEU A 71 -5.01 15.85 9.34
CA LEU A 71 -4.01 16.41 10.26
C LEU A 71 -3.20 17.54 9.62
N GLY A 72 -3.38 17.78 8.33
CA GLY A 72 -2.58 18.75 7.58
C GLY A 72 -1.19 18.24 7.20
N ILE A 73 -0.94 16.93 7.28
CA ILE A 73 0.31 16.30 6.81
C ILE A 73 0.04 15.42 5.61
N THR A 74 1.05 15.29 4.74
CA THR A 74 0.99 14.34 3.63
C THR A 74 1.19 12.92 4.11
N GLY A 75 0.76 11.92 3.34
CA GLY A 75 1.08 10.53 3.62
C GLY A 75 2.60 10.30 3.66
N TYR A 76 3.37 10.99 2.82
CA TYR A 76 4.84 10.98 2.90
C TYR A 76 5.35 11.49 4.25
N GLY A 77 4.79 12.59 4.76
CA GLY A 77 5.15 13.13 6.07
C GLY A 77 4.78 12.18 7.20
N ALA A 78 3.61 11.56 7.13
CA ALA A 78 3.19 10.54 8.10
C ALA A 78 4.09 9.29 8.04
N ALA A 79 4.50 8.85 6.85
CA ALA A 79 5.43 7.73 6.68
C ALA A 79 6.80 8.01 7.33
N GLU A 80 7.33 9.23 7.19
CA GLU A 80 8.58 9.62 7.85
C GLU A 80 8.45 9.64 9.38
N LEU A 81 7.31 10.10 9.93
CA LEU A 81 7.04 10.04 11.37
C LEU A 81 6.98 8.59 11.88
N LEU A 82 6.23 7.72 11.16
CA LEU A 82 6.14 6.29 11.48
C LEU A 82 7.51 5.63 11.52
N LYS A 83 8.35 5.93 10.53
CA LYS A 83 9.70 5.39 10.43
C LYS A 83 10.62 5.91 11.52
N LYS A 84 10.69 7.23 11.69
CA LYS A 84 11.65 7.88 12.59
C LYS A 84 11.33 7.65 14.07
N ASP A 85 10.05 7.79 14.44
CA ASP A 85 9.67 7.83 15.85
C ASP A 85 9.22 6.46 16.37
N TYR A 86 8.77 5.56 15.47
CA TYR A 86 8.25 4.24 15.84
C TYR A 86 8.98 3.07 15.18
N GLY A 87 9.88 3.30 14.23
CA GLY A 87 10.55 2.23 13.49
C GLY A 87 9.62 1.42 12.59
N ILE A 88 8.46 1.99 12.22
CA ILE A 88 7.49 1.36 11.34
C ILE A 88 7.77 1.79 9.90
N TYR A 89 8.03 0.82 9.02
CA TYR A 89 8.34 1.03 7.62
C TYR A 89 7.12 0.71 6.76
N PRO A 90 6.40 1.72 6.24
CA PRO A 90 5.26 1.49 5.37
C PRO A 90 5.67 0.86 4.03
N GLU A 91 4.76 0.10 3.42
CA GLU A 91 4.93 -0.43 2.07
C GLU A 91 4.95 0.68 1.02
N MET A 92 4.03 1.62 1.15
CA MET A 92 3.99 2.81 0.30
C MET A 92 3.31 3.98 1.00
N ALA A 93 3.55 5.16 0.46
CA ALA A 93 2.84 6.37 0.84
C ALA A 93 2.52 7.22 -0.41
N ASP A 94 1.46 7.98 -0.34
CA ASP A 94 1.09 8.97 -1.35
C ASP A 94 0.85 10.35 -0.71
N GLU A 95 0.21 11.27 -1.43
CA GLU A 95 -0.09 12.61 -0.93
C GLU A 95 -0.99 12.62 0.33
N ARG A 96 -1.75 11.55 0.59
CA ARG A 96 -2.72 11.49 1.68
C ARG A 96 -2.56 10.28 2.58
N ASN A 97 -2.21 9.15 1.97
CA ASN A 97 -2.32 7.83 2.58
C ASN A 97 -0.96 7.22 2.88
N VAL A 98 -0.97 6.38 3.88
CA VAL A 98 0.11 5.43 4.17
C VAL A 98 -0.47 4.03 4.12
N LEU A 99 0.18 3.12 3.41
CA LEU A 99 -0.19 1.72 3.33
C LEU A 99 0.75 0.87 4.16
N LEU A 100 0.19 0.15 5.12
CA LEU A 100 0.89 -0.86 5.91
C LEU A 100 0.46 -2.25 5.49
N TYR A 101 1.43 -3.11 5.28
CA TYR A 101 1.24 -4.52 4.95
C TYR A 101 1.27 -5.33 6.25
N ILE A 102 0.14 -5.92 6.61
CA ILE A 102 0.03 -6.81 7.77
C ILE A 102 0.01 -8.25 7.27
N THR A 103 0.82 -9.10 7.85
CA THR A 103 0.97 -10.50 7.42
C THR A 103 0.71 -11.45 8.58
N ALA A 104 0.59 -12.74 8.28
CA ALA A 104 0.48 -13.78 9.32
C ALA A 104 1.68 -13.78 10.29
N SER A 105 2.84 -13.28 9.85
CA SER A 105 4.06 -13.16 10.68
C SER A 105 4.09 -11.90 11.54
N THR A 106 3.17 -10.96 11.36
CA THR A 106 3.09 -9.74 12.16
C THR A 106 2.72 -10.11 13.59
N THR A 107 3.58 -9.73 14.54
CA THR A 107 3.39 -10.09 15.94
C THR A 107 2.35 -9.20 16.62
N LYS A 108 1.83 -9.67 17.76
CA LYS A 108 0.93 -8.84 18.58
C LYS A 108 1.60 -7.51 19.00
N LYS A 109 2.89 -7.54 19.31
CA LYS A 109 3.65 -6.34 19.70
C LYS A 109 3.73 -5.34 18.54
N ASP A 110 3.90 -5.82 17.31
CA ASP A 110 3.92 -4.96 16.13
C ASP A 110 2.55 -4.30 15.91
N LEU A 111 1.46 -5.04 16.06
CA LEU A 111 0.11 -4.51 15.94
C LEU A 111 -0.22 -3.48 17.03
N GLU A 112 0.21 -3.74 18.28
CA GLU A 112 0.08 -2.78 19.38
C GLU A 112 0.91 -1.51 19.12
N LEU A 113 2.09 -1.65 18.52
CA LEU A 113 2.93 -0.53 18.14
C LEU A 113 2.27 0.31 17.04
N ILE A 114 1.69 -0.33 16.02
CA ILE A 114 0.96 0.34 14.94
C ILE A 114 -0.24 1.11 15.49
N ASP A 115 -1.07 0.47 16.33
CA ASP A 115 -2.23 1.10 16.99
C ASP A 115 -1.81 2.34 17.80
N ARG A 116 -0.76 2.21 18.61
CA ARG A 116 -0.21 3.32 19.38
C ARG A 116 0.31 4.44 18.49
N ALA A 117 1.13 4.12 17.50
CA ALA A 117 1.71 5.11 16.61
C ALA A 117 0.64 5.94 15.88
N ILE A 118 -0.39 5.30 15.32
CA ILE A 118 -1.50 5.99 14.66
C ILE A 118 -2.26 6.88 15.65
N THR A 119 -2.52 6.36 16.87
CA THR A 119 -3.21 7.11 17.91
C THR A 119 -2.42 8.33 18.37
N ASP A 120 -1.11 8.20 18.58
CA ASP A 120 -0.25 9.29 19.04
C ASP A 120 -0.11 10.36 17.94
N ILE A 121 0.08 9.95 16.69
CA ILE A 121 0.12 10.86 15.54
C ILE A 121 -1.22 11.60 15.42
N SER A 122 -2.36 10.94 15.63
CA SER A 122 -3.68 11.56 15.53
C SER A 122 -3.94 12.67 16.54
N LYS A 123 -3.27 12.63 17.70
CA LYS A 123 -3.40 13.61 18.80
C LYS A 123 -2.41 14.77 18.69
N SER A 124 -1.41 14.65 17.85
CA SER A 124 -0.36 15.66 17.70
C SER A 124 -0.82 16.79 16.78
N GLU A 125 -0.27 17.96 17.01
CA GLU A 125 -0.46 19.11 16.13
C GLU A 125 0.72 19.22 15.16
N TYR A 126 0.41 19.46 13.91
CA TYR A 126 1.39 19.56 12.85
C TYR A 126 1.28 20.90 12.13
N ARG A 127 2.44 21.38 11.63
CA ARG A 127 2.44 22.51 10.71
C ARG A 127 1.81 22.05 9.39
N PRO A 128 0.74 22.74 8.93
CA PRO A 128 0.04 22.33 7.71
C PRO A 128 0.97 22.24 6.51
N GLN A 129 0.88 21.13 5.79
CA GLN A 129 1.55 20.90 4.52
C GLN A 129 0.59 21.08 3.36
N VAL A 130 1.11 21.39 2.19
CA VAL A 130 0.30 21.46 0.97
C VAL A 130 0.03 20.03 0.49
N ILE A 131 -1.21 19.61 0.63
CA ILE A 131 -1.68 18.30 0.15
C ILE A 131 -2.20 18.48 -1.27
N LYS A 132 -1.50 17.93 -2.24
CA LYS A 132 -1.89 17.99 -3.64
C LYS A 132 -3.09 17.08 -3.91
N LYS A 133 -4.05 17.57 -4.67
CA LYS A 133 -5.13 16.72 -5.18
C LYS A 133 -4.55 15.78 -6.25
N PRO A 134 -4.92 14.49 -6.23
CA PRO A 134 -4.51 13.59 -7.30
C PRO A 134 -5.03 14.13 -8.64
N LYS A 135 -4.16 14.12 -9.63
CA LYS A 135 -4.59 14.40 -11.00
C LYS A 135 -5.39 13.21 -11.52
N PRO A 136 -6.47 13.42 -12.29
CA PRO A 136 -7.15 12.31 -12.93
C PRO A 136 -6.15 11.57 -13.82
N MET A 137 -6.16 10.23 -13.74
CA MET A 137 -5.34 9.42 -14.64
C MET A 137 -5.81 9.67 -16.08
N PRO A 138 -4.88 9.94 -17.00
CA PRO A 138 -5.24 10.06 -18.41
C PRO A 138 -5.81 8.73 -18.89
N HIS A 139 -6.91 8.77 -19.63
CA HIS A 139 -7.42 7.58 -20.30
C HIS A 139 -6.44 7.16 -21.39
N THR A 140 -5.84 6.01 -21.22
CA THR A 140 -5.05 5.39 -22.27
C THR A 140 -6.00 4.78 -23.30
N ARG A 141 -5.71 4.99 -24.59
CA ARG A 141 -6.40 4.31 -25.67
C ARG A 141 -5.59 3.10 -26.10
N PHE A 142 -6.28 2.02 -26.38
CA PHE A 142 -5.68 0.90 -27.08
C PHE A 142 -5.57 1.28 -28.56
N GLU A 143 -4.37 1.43 -29.07
CA GLU A 143 -4.12 1.89 -30.44
C GLU A 143 -3.83 0.73 -31.41
N MET A 144 -3.12 -0.31 -30.94
CA MET A 144 -2.81 -1.48 -31.75
C MET A 144 -2.52 -2.73 -30.90
N PRO A 145 -2.68 -3.94 -31.45
CA PRO A 145 -2.30 -5.18 -30.76
C PRO A 145 -0.81 -5.22 -30.42
N MET A 146 -0.44 -5.80 -29.26
CA MET A 146 0.95 -5.90 -28.81
C MET A 146 1.87 -6.58 -29.86
N LYS A 147 1.36 -7.61 -30.57
CA LYS A 147 2.11 -8.28 -31.63
C LYS A 147 2.45 -7.31 -32.77
N GLU A 148 1.53 -6.47 -33.17
CA GLU A 148 1.73 -5.48 -34.22
C GLU A 148 2.70 -4.39 -33.75
N ALA A 149 2.57 -3.90 -32.53
CA ALA A 149 3.49 -2.94 -31.93
C ALA A 149 4.93 -3.48 -31.87
N PHE A 150 5.08 -4.76 -31.48
CA PHE A 150 6.39 -5.40 -31.38
C PHE A 150 7.13 -5.52 -32.70
N PHE A 151 6.41 -5.74 -33.82
CA PHE A 151 7.00 -5.88 -35.16
C PHE A 151 6.98 -4.56 -35.97
N SER A 152 6.47 -3.47 -35.43
CA SER A 152 6.48 -2.16 -36.05
C SER A 152 7.84 -1.46 -35.89
N ASP A 153 8.14 -0.55 -36.79
CA ASP A 153 9.32 0.31 -36.65
C ASP A 153 9.22 1.16 -35.38
N SER A 154 10.30 1.22 -34.62
CA SER A 154 10.39 1.99 -33.38
C SER A 154 11.62 2.89 -33.37
N VAL A 155 11.53 4.00 -32.62
CA VAL A 155 12.63 4.93 -32.44
C VAL A 155 12.82 5.26 -30.97
N MET A 156 14.05 5.42 -30.54
CA MET A 156 14.38 5.88 -29.20
C MET A 156 14.21 7.40 -29.14
N ILE A 157 13.44 7.89 -28.19
CA ILE A 157 13.20 9.32 -27.97
C ILE A 157 13.32 9.66 -26.49
N SER A 158 13.53 10.93 -26.15
CA SER A 158 13.53 11.35 -24.76
C SER A 158 12.13 11.24 -24.13
N ALA A 159 12.06 11.08 -22.81
CA ALA A 159 10.78 11.00 -22.09
C ALA A 159 9.90 12.24 -22.33
N GLU A 160 10.51 13.44 -22.42
CA GLU A 160 9.78 14.69 -22.69
C GLU A 160 9.15 14.67 -24.09
N SER A 161 9.82 14.06 -25.08
CA SER A 161 9.33 13.95 -26.45
C SER A 161 8.33 12.81 -26.65
N ALA A 162 8.17 11.93 -25.64
CA ALA A 162 7.30 10.77 -25.70
C ALA A 162 5.81 11.09 -25.48
N ILE A 163 5.49 12.28 -24.97
CA ILE A 163 4.12 12.67 -24.72
C ILE A 163 3.28 12.61 -25.99
N GLY A 164 2.19 11.84 -25.97
CA GLY A 164 1.31 11.62 -27.12
C GLY A 164 1.81 10.64 -28.17
N LYS A 165 2.91 9.93 -27.90
CA LYS A 165 3.41 8.83 -28.74
C LYS A 165 2.89 7.47 -28.23
N ILE A 166 2.89 6.51 -29.13
CA ILE A 166 2.53 5.10 -28.79
C ILE A 166 3.75 4.46 -28.14
N CYS A 167 3.55 3.88 -26.94
CA CYS A 167 4.58 3.14 -26.24
C CYS A 167 4.77 1.77 -26.90
N ALA A 168 6.02 1.38 -27.13
CA ALA A 168 6.38 0.08 -27.71
C ALA A 168 6.59 -1.01 -26.64
N GLU A 169 6.66 -0.63 -25.35
CA GLU A 169 6.79 -1.54 -24.20
C GLU A 169 5.73 -1.23 -23.14
#